data_fb5f9bdb2ac56c162021ddd736a99c2f
#
_entry.id   fb5f9bdb2ac56c162021ddd736a99c2f
#
_cell.length_a   1.000
_cell.length_b   1.000
_cell.length_c   1.000
_cell.angle_alpha   90.00
_cell.angle_beta   90.00
_cell.angle_gamma   90.00
#
_symmetry.space_group_name_H-M   'P 1'
#
loop_
_entity.id
_entity.type
_entity.pdbx_description
1 polymer ?
#
loop_
_entity_poly.entity_id
_entity_poly.type
_entity_poly.pdbx_seq_one_letter_code
_entity_poly.pdbx_strand_id
1 'polypeptide(L)'
;MDGERLLVVVDYQKDFVDGALGFAGAENLDLRIAAKIKRYHDAGDMVVFTYDTHRKNYLTTQEGRKLPVEHCICGTPGWELYGDTAKQQNEEDLCFQ
;
A
#
# COMPACT_ATOMS: atom_id res chain seq x y z
N MET A 1 8.46 24.92 13.16
CA MET A 1 8.17 24.56 12.57
C MET A 1 7.41 23.77 12.76
N ASP A 2 7.00 23.80 13.17
CA ASP A 2 5.99 23.45 13.17
C ASP A 2 5.62 22.84 12.03
N GLY A 3 5.56 22.32 11.61
CA GLY A 3 5.18 21.83 10.48
C GLY A 3 5.45 20.43 10.21
N GLU A 4 5.73 19.66 11.15
CA GLU A 4 5.87 18.25 10.94
C GLU A 4 4.53 17.67 10.57
N ARG A 5 4.46 17.08 9.38
CA ARG A 5 3.26 16.41 8.88
C ARG A 5 3.55 14.95 8.66
N LEU A 6 2.52 14.15 8.73
CA LEU A 6 2.61 12.71 8.50
C LEU A 6 1.68 12.34 7.35
N LEU A 7 2.24 11.67 6.34
CA LEU A 7 1.45 11.07 5.28
C LEU A 7 1.39 9.57 5.50
N VAL A 8 0.20 9.01 5.59
CA VAL A 8 0.01 7.57 5.70
C VAL A 8 -0.57 7.07 4.38
N VAL A 9 0.16 6.19 3.71
CA VAL A 9 -0.28 5.55 2.47
C VAL A 9 -0.84 4.18 2.86
N VAL A 10 -2.17 4.04 2.79
CA VAL A 10 -2.86 2.88 3.30
C VAL A 10 -3.07 1.83 2.22
N ASP A 11 -2.36 0.70 2.34
CA ASP A 11 -2.62 -0.51 1.56
C ASP A 11 -2.70 -0.29 0.04
N TYR A 12 -1.88 0.59 -0.52
CA TYR A 12 -1.88 0.82 -1.97
C TYR A 12 -1.06 -0.25 -2.68
N GLN A 13 -1.52 -1.47 -2.53
CA GLN A 13 -0.88 -2.69 -3.01
C GLN A 13 -1.55 -3.17 -4.30
N LYS A 14 -0.81 -3.96 -5.09
CA LYS A 14 -1.29 -4.40 -6.40
C LYS A 14 -2.63 -5.12 -6.35
N ASP A 15 -2.85 -5.96 -5.34
CA ASP A 15 -4.12 -6.69 -5.24
C ASP A 15 -5.34 -5.79 -5.02
N PHE A 16 -5.14 -4.59 -4.46
CA PHE A 16 -6.23 -3.63 -4.29
C PHE A 16 -6.36 -2.66 -5.47
N VAL A 17 -5.43 -2.67 -6.41
CA VAL A 17 -5.45 -1.76 -7.55
C VAL A 17 -5.88 -2.49 -8.82
N ASP A 18 -5.10 -3.47 -9.26
CA ASP A 18 -5.41 -4.22 -10.47
C ASP A 18 -5.37 -5.73 -10.28
N GLY A 19 -5.22 -6.20 -9.05
CA GLY A 19 -5.19 -7.63 -8.71
C GLY A 19 -6.53 -8.14 -8.21
N ALA A 20 -6.48 -9.10 -7.28
CA ALA A 20 -7.65 -9.87 -6.85
C ALA A 20 -8.83 -9.03 -6.32
N LEU A 21 -8.56 -7.91 -5.66
CA LEU A 21 -9.55 -7.00 -5.12
C LEU A 21 -9.48 -5.61 -5.75
N GLY A 22 -8.96 -5.51 -6.97
CA GLY A 22 -8.88 -4.24 -7.67
C GLY A 22 -10.25 -3.70 -8.05
N PHE A 23 -10.33 -2.37 -8.25
CA PHE A 23 -11.56 -1.72 -8.68
C PHE A 23 -11.25 -0.69 -9.77
N ALA A 24 -12.27 -0.40 -10.57
CA ALA A 24 -12.12 0.54 -11.69
C ALA A 24 -11.69 1.91 -11.17
N GLY A 25 -10.62 2.45 -11.72
CA GLY A 25 -10.10 3.76 -11.34
C GLY A 25 -9.08 3.75 -10.22
N ALA A 26 -8.83 2.60 -9.59
CA ALA A 26 -7.83 2.53 -8.51
C ALA A 26 -6.44 2.91 -9.01
N GLU A 27 -6.09 2.51 -10.23
CA GLU A 27 -4.80 2.84 -10.85
C GLU A 27 -4.65 4.33 -11.12
N ASN A 28 -5.74 5.06 -11.24
CA ASN A 28 -5.70 6.51 -11.50
C ASN A 28 -5.21 7.30 -10.29
N LEU A 29 -5.16 6.69 -9.12
CA LEU A 29 -4.65 7.34 -7.91
C LEU A 29 -3.13 7.31 -7.85
N ASP A 30 -2.49 6.45 -8.63
CA ASP A 30 -1.05 6.19 -8.50
C ASP A 30 -0.20 7.45 -8.64
N LEU A 31 -0.41 8.22 -9.72
CA LEU A 31 0.37 9.43 -9.94
C LEU A 31 0.13 10.49 -8.87
N ARG A 32 -1.11 10.57 -8.36
CA ARG A 32 -1.44 11.52 -7.30
C ARG A 32 -0.80 11.14 -5.97
N ILE A 33 -0.81 9.85 -5.65
CA ILE A 33 -0.18 9.35 -4.43
C ILE A 33 1.33 9.54 -4.53
N ALA A 34 1.93 9.17 -5.64
CA ALA A 34 3.36 9.32 -5.87
C ALA A 34 3.80 10.78 -5.75
N ALA A 35 3.05 11.71 -6.36
CA ALA A 35 3.35 13.13 -6.29
C ALA A 35 3.26 13.66 -4.86
N LYS A 36 2.28 13.19 -4.10
CA LYS A 36 2.11 13.61 -2.71
C LYS A 36 3.23 13.09 -1.82
N ILE A 37 3.64 11.84 -2.03
CA ILE A 37 4.78 11.25 -1.32
C ILE A 37 6.03 12.09 -1.57
N LYS A 38 6.29 12.42 -2.84
CA LYS A 38 7.44 13.23 -3.21
C LYS A 38 7.44 14.59 -2.50
N ARG A 39 6.28 15.23 -2.43
CA ARG A 39 6.17 16.52 -1.74
C ARG A 39 6.49 16.41 -0.26
N TYR A 40 6.03 15.34 0.39
CA TYR A 40 6.30 15.12 1.81
C TYR A 40 7.78 14.83 2.04
N HIS A 41 8.40 14.00 1.18
CA HIS A 41 9.84 13.74 1.27
C HIS A 41 10.64 15.02 1.08
N ASP A 42 10.30 15.82 0.07
CA ASP A 42 11.03 17.06 -0.23
C ASP A 42 10.93 18.08 0.90
N ALA A 43 9.84 18.06 1.63
CA ALA A 43 9.62 18.92 2.77
C ALA A 43 10.26 18.41 4.07
N GLY A 44 10.81 17.19 4.04
CA GLY A 44 11.39 16.55 5.23
C GLY A 44 10.33 15.97 6.17
N ASP A 45 9.09 15.83 5.70
CA ASP A 45 8.01 15.25 6.48
C ASP A 45 8.07 13.73 6.45
N MET A 46 7.37 13.10 7.40
CA MET A 46 7.37 11.65 7.52
C MET A 46 6.34 11.01 6.60
N VAL A 47 6.72 9.91 5.95
CA VAL A 47 5.81 9.09 5.15
C VAL A 47 5.80 7.67 5.73
N VAL A 48 4.60 7.11 5.87
CA VAL A 48 4.39 5.77 6.41
C VAL A 48 3.55 4.98 5.43
N PHE A 49 3.94 3.73 5.21
CA PHE A 49 3.19 2.81 4.34
C PHE A 49 2.59 1.70 5.17
N THR A 50 1.34 1.38 4.92
CA THR A 50 0.72 0.19 5.52
C THR A 50 0.53 -0.88 4.45
N TYR A 51 0.66 -2.13 4.87
CA TYR A 51 0.47 -3.29 4.01
C TYR A 51 -0.55 -4.22 4.65
N ASP A 52 -1.66 -4.45 3.98
CA ASP A 52 -2.51 -5.56 4.35
C ASP A 52 -1.73 -6.83 4.04
N THR A 53 -1.55 -7.69 5.01
CA THR A 53 -0.65 -8.83 4.87
C THR A 53 -1.33 -10.10 5.36
N HIS A 54 -1.45 -11.06 4.47
CA HIS A 54 -2.02 -12.37 4.78
C HIS A 54 -0.99 -13.46 4.49
N ARG A 55 -1.23 -14.63 5.03
CA ARG A 55 -0.37 -15.79 4.80
C ARG A 55 -1.06 -16.77 3.89
N LYS A 56 -0.33 -17.79 3.44
CA LYS A 56 -0.85 -18.80 2.51
C LYS A 56 -2.11 -19.51 3.02
N ASN A 57 -2.31 -19.53 4.34
CA ASN A 57 -3.48 -20.16 4.94
C ASN A 57 -4.67 -19.22 5.07
N TYR A 58 -4.68 -18.11 4.33
CA TYR A 58 -5.70 -17.07 4.43
C TYR A 58 -7.14 -17.62 4.42
N LEU A 59 -7.42 -18.55 3.50
CA LEU A 59 -8.78 -19.08 3.34
C LEU A 59 -9.27 -19.90 4.54
N THR A 60 -8.36 -20.34 5.40
CA THR A 60 -8.73 -21.07 6.62
C THR A 60 -8.87 -20.15 7.82
N THR A 61 -8.57 -18.87 7.67
CA THR A 61 -8.72 -17.89 8.73
C THR A 61 -10.18 -17.42 8.82
N GLN A 62 -10.54 -16.79 9.93
CA GLN A 62 -11.88 -16.22 10.08
C GLN A 62 -12.18 -15.18 9.00
N GLU A 63 -11.20 -14.33 8.67
CA GLU A 63 -11.35 -13.34 7.61
C GLU A 63 -11.54 -14.00 6.25
N GLY A 64 -10.76 -15.03 5.95
CA GLY A 64 -10.87 -15.76 4.69
C GLY A 64 -12.20 -16.46 4.51
N ARG A 65 -12.87 -16.83 5.60
CA ARG A 65 -14.20 -17.43 5.54
C ARG A 65 -15.27 -16.41 5.19
N LYS A 66 -15.08 -15.16 5.59
CA LYS A 66 -16.01 -14.07 5.29
C LYS A 66 -15.76 -13.44 3.94
N LEU A 67 -14.50 -13.38 3.51
CA LEU A 67 -14.10 -12.84 2.22
C LEU A 67 -13.17 -13.87 1.56
N PRO A 68 -13.72 -14.88 0.89
CA PRO A 68 -12.92 -15.99 0.37
C PRO A 68 -12.18 -15.64 -0.93
N VAL A 69 -11.43 -14.56 -0.92
CA VAL A 69 -10.58 -14.13 -2.02
C VAL A 69 -9.18 -13.93 -1.47
N GLU A 70 -8.26 -14.77 -1.90
CA GLU A 70 -6.86 -14.61 -1.50
C GLU A 70 -6.31 -13.30 -2.05
N HIS A 71 -5.74 -12.48 -1.18
CA HIS A 71 -5.16 -11.19 -1.56
C HIS A 71 -4.05 -10.83 -0.61
N CYS A 72 -3.11 -10.01 -1.09
CA CYS A 72 -2.00 -9.50 -0.30
C CYS A 72 -1.28 -10.59 0.49
N ILE A 73 -1.05 -11.74 -0.15
CA ILE A 73 -0.33 -12.85 0.46
C ILE A 73 1.15 -12.49 0.53
N CYS A 74 1.71 -12.54 1.72
CA CYS A 74 3.11 -12.17 1.96
C CYS A 74 4.05 -12.87 0.98
N GLY A 75 4.94 -12.10 0.35
CA GLY A 75 5.90 -12.63 -0.60
C GLY A 75 5.40 -12.77 -2.03
N THR A 76 4.12 -12.49 -2.31
CA THR A 76 3.60 -12.50 -3.67
C THR A 76 3.61 -11.10 -4.29
N PRO A 77 3.61 -11.01 -5.64
CA PRO A 77 3.55 -9.70 -6.29
C PRO A 77 2.33 -8.87 -5.89
N GLY A 78 1.18 -9.50 -5.65
CA GLY A 78 -0.04 -8.79 -5.24
C GLY A 78 0.07 -8.06 -3.92
N TRP A 79 0.97 -8.49 -3.05
CA TRP A 79 1.24 -7.85 -1.76
C TRP A 79 2.04 -6.55 -1.91
N GLU A 80 2.79 -6.39 -2.99
CA GLU A 80 3.69 -5.25 -3.17
C GLU A 80 2.93 -3.97 -3.49
N LEU A 81 3.56 -2.83 -3.22
CA LEU A 81 3.01 -1.52 -3.59
C LEU A 81 2.88 -1.40 -5.10
N TYR A 82 1.93 -0.60 -5.53
CA TYR A 82 1.61 -0.43 -6.94
C TYR A 82 2.41 0.71 -7.59
N GLY A 83 2.87 0.49 -8.81
CA GLY A 83 3.29 1.50 -9.77
C GLY A 83 4.30 2.53 -9.28
N ASP A 84 4.07 3.78 -9.61
CA ASP A 84 4.95 4.89 -9.24
C ASP A 84 4.95 5.15 -7.74
N THR A 85 3.87 4.82 -7.05
CA THR A 85 3.82 4.88 -5.58
C THR A 85 4.92 4.00 -4.99
N ALA A 86 5.12 2.80 -5.52
CA ALA A 86 6.18 1.91 -5.06
C ALA A 86 7.56 2.53 -5.26
N LYS A 87 7.76 3.24 -6.37
CA LYS A 87 9.04 3.87 -6.70
C LYS A 87 9.38 5.05 -5.77
N GLN A 88 8.39 5.66 -5.14
CA GLN A 88 8.61 6.78 -4.23
C GLN A 88 8.96 6.34 -2.81
N GLN A 89 8.85 5.05 -2.50
CA GLN A 89 9.17 4.56 -1.17
C GLN A 89 10.68 4.65 -0.92
N ASN A 90 11.07 5.28 0.18
CA ASN A 90 12.45 5.38 0.61
C ASN A 90 12.76 4.36 1.70
N GLU A 91 14.03 4.01 1.85
CA GLU A 91 14.45 3.08 2.91
C GLU A 91 14.13 3.61 4.31
N GLU A 92 14.08 4.92 4.47
CA GLU A 92 13.80 5.55 5.76
C GLU A 92 12.31 5.57 6.10
N ASP A 93 11.44 5.32 5.13
CA ASP A 93 10.00 5.33 5.38
C ASP A 93 9.60 4.13 6.25
N LEU A 94 8.68 4.36 7.19
CA LEU A 94 8.18 3.30 8.05
C LEU A 94 7.15 2.47 7.29
N CYS A 95 7.19 1.15 7.52
CA CYS A 95 6.25 0.21 6.93
C CYS A 95 5.62 -0.62 8.03
N PHE A 96 4.29 -0.73 8.01
CA PHE A 96 3.52 -1.53 8.96
C PHE A 96 2.74 -2.60 8.23
N GLN A 97 2.82 -3.82 8.73
CA GLN A 97 2.11 -4.97 8.16
C GLN A 97 0.98 -5.46 9.05
#